data_325bc2dc81aa2eb058c8369e636403f6
#
_entry.id   325bc2dc81aa2eb058c8369e636403f6
#
_cell.length_a   1.000
_cell.length_b   1.000
_cell.length_c   1.000
_cell.angle_alpha   90.00
_cell.angle_beta   90.00
_cell.angle_gamma   90.00
#
_symmetry.space_group_name_H-M   'P 1'
#
loop_
_entity.id
_entity.type
_entity.pdbx_description
1 polymer ?
#
loop_
_entity_poly.entity_id
_entity_poly.type
_entity_poly.pdbx_seq_one_letter_code
_entity_poly.pdbx_strand_id
1 'polypeptide(L)'
;SIRRQRQMCIRDSLTSLPAAFEYYDSLAQQTLSIPMRHVITVNNSVAYHSACRAGLGIAQMPKIRALKEIKTGDLVQVLSDHLPAPMIMNLLFPHRRNIPKRVRVFAEWLTKIVHEATS
;
A
#
# COMPACT_ATOMS: atom_id res chain seq x y z
N SER A 1 -16.58 8.00 -29.96
CA SER A 1 -16.91 8.37 -28.60
C SER A 1 -15.85 7.82 -27.66
N ILE A 2 -15.00 8.71 -27.20
CA ILE A 2 -14.02 8.39 -26.15
C ILE A 2 -14.86 8.13 -24.91
N ARG A 3 -15.17 6.87 -24.64
CA ARG A 3 -15.67 6.47 -23.33
C ARG A 3 -14.55 6.79 -22.34
N ARG A 4 -14.68 7.88 -21.62
CA ARG A 4 -13.89 8.11 -20.43
C ARG A 4 -14.16 6.92 -19.51
N GLN A 5 -13.29 5.94 -19.52
CA GLN A 5 -13.35 4.89 -18.51
C GLN A 5 -13.16 5.59 -17.18
N ARG A 6 -14.25 5.75 -16.45
CA ARG A 6 -14.18 6.18 -15.06
C ARG A 6 -13.52 5.06 -14.29
N GLN A 7 -12.22 5.16 -14.10
CA GLN A 7 -11.50 4.22 -13.28
C GLN A 7 -12.04 4.33 -11.87
N MET A 8 -12.55 3.22 -11.37
CA MET A 8 -13.07 3.13 -10.02
C MET A 8 -12.04 2.49 -9.11
N CYS A 9 -12.08 2.82 -7.83
CA CYS A 9 -11.21 2.22 -6.85
C CYS A 9 -11.62 0.80 -6.50
N ILE A 10 -10.65 -0.02 -6.15
CA ILE A 10 -10.84 -1.31 -5.52
C ILE A 10 -10.80 -1.07 -4.01
N ARG A 11 -11.82 -1.55 -3.30
CA ARG A 11 -11.91 -1.39 -1.85
C ARG A 11 -11.32 -2.58 -1.13
N ASP A 12 -10.51 -2.31 -0.12
CA ASP A 12 -10.08 -3.30 0.85
C ASP A 12 -10.97 -3.22 2.09
N SER A 13 -11.69 -4.32 2.38
CA SER A 13 -12.62 -4.38 3.52
C SER A 13 -11.94 -4.62 4.87
N LEU A 14 -10.65 -4.90 4.88
CA LEU A 14 -9.87 -5.04 6.12
C LEU A 14 -9.67 -3.71 6.83
N THR A 15 -9.81 -2.61 6.11
CA THR A 15 -9.81 -1.29 6.72
C THR A 15 -11.23 -0.93 7.14
N SER A 16 -11.42 -0.62 8.42
CA SER A 16 -12.70 -0.17 8.99
C SER A 16 -13.15 1.21 8.49
N LEU A 17 -12.35 1.83 7.66
CA LEU A 17 -12.62 3.15 7.09
C LEU A 17 -13.57 3.05 5.89
N PRO A 18 -14.41 4.07 5.66
CA PRO A 18 -15.21 4.15 4.45
C PRO A 18 -14.31 4.07 3.22
N ALA A 19 -14.87 3.64 2.10
CA ALA A 19 -14.14 3.54 0.83
C ALA A 19 -13.64 4.92 0.42
N ALA A 20 -12.44 5.24 0.83
CA ALA A 20 -11.82 6.53 0.63
C ALA A 20 -10.43 6.33 0.06
N PHE A 21 -10.07 7.24 -0.82
CA PHE A 21 -8.71 7.40 -1.28
C PHE A 21 -8.00 8.35 -0.31
N GLU A 22 -6.89 7.93 0.27
CA GLU A 22 -6.11 8.74 1.19
C GLU A 22 -4.82 9.21 0.53
N TYR A 23 -4.50 10.48 0.71
CA TYR A 23 -3.22 11.02 0.29
C TYR A 23 -2.71 12.05 1.31
N TYR A 24 -1.40 12.22 1.33
CA TYR A 24 -0.76 13.20 2.21
C TYR A 24 -0.59 14.52 1.46
N ASP A 25 -1.19 15.58 2.00
CA ASP A 25 -1.02 16.94 1.50
C ASP A 25 0.16 17.60 2.23
N SER A 26 1.26 17.81 1.51
CA SER A 26 2.46 18.42 2.07
C SER A 26 2.28 19.89 2.42
N LEU A 27 1.38 20.60 1.76
CA LEU A 27 1.10 22.00 2.06
C LEU A 27 0.28 22.15 3.34
N ALA A 28 -0.74 21.32 3.49
CA ALA A 28 -1.57 21.29 4.69
C ALA A 28 -0.96 20.45 5.82
N GLN A 29 0.10 19.68 5.55
CA GLN A 29 0.75 18.74 6.48
C GLN A 29 -0.23 17.78 7.15
N GLN A 30 -1.17 17.28 6.39
CA GLN A 30 -2.18 16.35 6.89
C GLN A 30 -2.56 15.32 5.83
N THR A 31 -3.08 14.18 6.30
CA THR A 31 -3.68 13.18 5.42
C THR A 31 -5.11 13.60 5.10
N LEU A 32 -5.41 13.67 3.82
CA LEU A 32 -6.75 13.94 3.31
C LEU A 32 -7.38 12.66 2.79
N SER A 33 -8.67 12.52 2.97
CA SER A 33 -9.46 11.36 2.56
C SER A 33 -10.57 11.82 1.62
N ILE A 34 -10.59 11.25 0.43
CA ILE A 34 -11.58 11.58 -0.59
C ILE A 34 -12.45 10.34 -0.82
N PRO A 35 -13.77 10.43 -0.65
CA PRO A 35 -14.67 9.34 -0.99
C PRO A 35 -14.56 9.00 -2.47
N MET A 36 -14.31 7.73 -2.79
CA MET A 36 -14.19 7.25 -4.16
C MET A 36 -15.21 6.16 -4.42
N ARG A 37 -15.76 6.16 -5.62
CA ARG A 37 -16.57 5.03 -6.08
C ARG A 37 -15.70 3.79 -6.21
N HIS A 38 -16.22 2.66 -5.80
CA HIS A 38 -15.55 1.36 -5.92
C HIS A 38 -16.41 0.38 -6.72
N VAL A 39 -15.74 -0.47 -7.49
CA VAL A 39 -16.39 -1.51 -8.31
C VAL A 39 -16.47 -2.81 -7.54
N ILE A 40 -15.42 -3.11 -6.78
CA ILE A 40 -15.26 -4.38 -6.08
C ILE A 40 -14.69 -4.13 -4.68
N THR A 41 -15.14 -4.94 -3.75
CA THR A 41 -14.60 -4.99 -2.39
C THR A 41 -13.96 -6.34 -2.16
N VAL A 42 -12.75 -6.37 -1.64
CA VAL A 42 -11.98 -7.58 -1.34
C VAL A 42 -11.55 -7.58 0.12
N ASN A 43 -11.25 -8.75 0.66
CA ASN A 43 -10.95 -8.94 2.07
C ASN A 43 -9.51 -9.40 2.36
N ASN A 44 -8.67 -9.45 1.36
CA ASN A 44 -7.25 -9.77 1.55
C ASN A 44 -6.37 -9.10 0.50
N SER A 45 -5.09 -8.98 0.82
CA SER A 45 -4.12 -8.26 -0.01
C SER A 45 -3.81 -8.97 -1.33
N VAL A 46 -3.94 -10.29 -1.40
CA VAL A 46 -3.71 -11.06 -2.63
C VAL A 46 -4.84 -10.79 -3.62
N ALA A 47 -6.08 -10.86 -3.18
CA ALA A 47 -7.23 -10.52 -4.02
C ALA A 47 -7.21 -9.06 -4.46
N TYR A 48 -6.81 -8.16 -3.60
CA TYR A 48 -6.64 -6.74 -3.88
C TYR A 48 -5.63 -6.49 -5.02
N HIS A 49 -4.47 -7.10 -4.92
CA HIS A 49 -3.42 -7.02 -5.93
C HIS A 49 -3.85 -7.67 -7.26
N SER A 50 -4.45 -8.86 -7.19
CA SER A 50 -4.92 -9.59 -8.38
C SER A 50 -6.01 -8.83 -9.12
N ALA A 51 -6.94 -8.20 -8.41
CA ALA A 51 -7.98 -7.36 -9.00
C ALA A 51 -7.38 -6.15 -9.74
N CYS A 52 -6.36 -5.52 -9.17
CA CYS A 52 -5.65 -4.42 -9.80
C CYS A 52 -4.93 -4.89 -11.08
N ARG A 53 -4.24 -6.01 -11.05
CA ARG A 53 -3.59 -6.62 -12.23
C ARG A 53 -4.57 -6.98 -13.33
N ALA A 54 -5.76 -7.42 -12.97
CA ALA A 54 -6.83 -7.73 -13.92
C ALA A 54 -7.46 -6.49 -14.57
N GLY A 55 -7.05 -5.28 -14.17
CA GLY A 55 -7.57 -4.04 -14.73
C GLY A 55 -8.93 -3.62 -14.19
N LEU A 56 -9.33 -4.13 -13.02
CA LEU A 56 -10.64 -3.82 -12.43
C LEU A 56 -10.72 -2.41 -11.83
N GLY A 57 -9.61 -1.75 -11.60
CA GLY A 57 -9.62 -0.40 -11.07
C GLY A 57 -8.29 0.07 -10.51
N ILE A 58 -8.34 1.14 -9.72
CA ILE A 58 -7.19 1.74 -9.05
C ILE A 58 -7.08 1.16 -7.64
N ALA A 59 -5.86 0.83 -7.23
CA ALA A 59 -5.56 0.32 -5.90
C ALA A 59 -4.43 1.12 -5.25
N GLN A 60 -4.49 1.24 -3.93
CA GLN A 60 -3.37 1.74 -3.13
C GLN A 60 -2.66 0.56 -2.50
N MET A 61 -1.40 0.38 -2.81
CA MET A 61 -0.61 -0.72 -2.27
C MET A 61 0.84 -0.28 -1.98
N PRO A 62 1.55 -0.97 -1.11
CA PRO A 62 2.97 -0.70 -0.90
C PRO A 62 3.77 -0.81 -2.20
N LYS A 63 4.65 0.15 -2.44
CA LYS A 63 5.49 0.21 -3.64
C LYS A 63 6.25 -1.09 -3.88
N ILE A 64 6.76 -1.71 -2.82
CA ILE A 64 7.52 -2.95 -2.89
C ILE A 64 6.72 -4.10 -3.54
N ARG A 65 5.41 -4.13 -3.35
CA ARG A 65 4.54 -5.16 -3.96
C ARG A 65 4.26 -4.91 -5.43
N ALA A 66 4.25 -3.67 -5.85
CA ALA A 66 3.93 -3.28 -7.23
C ALA A 66 5.16 -3.13 -8.11
N LEU A 67 6.35 -3.09 -7.53
CA LEU A 67 7.57 -2.70 -8.24
C LEU A 67 7.89 -3.60 -9.43
N LYS A 68 7.70 -4.90 -9.29
CA LYS A 68 7.95 -5.87 -10.36
C LYS A 68 7.01 -5.63 -11.54
N GLU A 69 5.72 -5.51 -11.28
CA GLU A 69 4.69 -5.32 -12.30
C GLU A 69 4.76 -3.93 -12.95
N ILE A 70 5.22 -2.93 -12.23
CA ILE A 70 5.50 -1.61 -12.82
C ILE A 70 6.66 -1.71 -13.81
N LYS A 71 7.72 -2.46 -13.49
CA LYS A 71 8.86 -2.68 -14.38
C LYS A 71 8.49 -3.47 -15.64
N THR A 72 7.58 -4.45 -15.51
CA THR A 72 7.10 -5.24 -16.66
C THR A 72 6.01 -4.54 -17.46
N GLY A 73 5.42 -3.46 -16.94
CA GLY A 73 4.34 -2.73 -17.58
C GLY A 73 2.93 -3.27 -17.30
N ASP A 74 2.81 -4.28 -16.42
CA ASP A 74 1.51 -4.85 -16.05
C ASP A 74 0.70 -3.91 -15.14
N LEU A 75 1.39 -3.05 -14.39
CA LEU A 75 0.82 -1.99 -13.57
C LEU A 75 1.44 -0.64 -13.92
N VAL A 76 0.65 0.40 -13.79
CA VAL A 76 1.08 1.78 -14.01
C VAL A 76 0.79 2.61 -12.77
N GLN A 77 1.77 3.35 -12.29
CA GLN A 77 1.56 4.31 -11.22
C GLN A 77 0.78 5.51 -11.73
N VAL A 78 -0.30 5.85 -11.04
CA VAL A 78 -1.12 7.04 -11.31
C VAL A 78 -1.17 7.92 -10.07
N LEU A 79 -1.53 9.18 -10.23
CA LEU A 79 -1.64 10.15 -9.14
C LEU A 79 -0.36 10.27 -8.30
N SER A 80 0.79 10.33 -8.98
CA SER A 80 2.10 10.40 -8.32
C SER A 80 2.29 11.61 -7.41
N ASP A 81 1.51 12.69 -7.63
CA ASP A 81 1.53 13.89 -6.79
C ASP A 81 0.61 13.80 -5.57
N HIS A 82 -0.13 12.70 -5.45
CA HIS A 82 -1.14 12.48 -4.38
C HIS A 82 -0.89 11.13 -3.70
N LEU A 83 0.33 10.92 -3.23
CA LEU A 83 0.70 9.69 -2.54
C LEU A 83 0.24 9.71 -1.08
N PRO A 84 -0.14 8.56 -0.52
CA PRO A 84 -0.42 8.45 0.91
C PRO A 84 0.84 8.69 1.74
N ALA A 85 0.65 9.01 3.01
CA ALA A 85 1.76 9.11 3.96
C ALA A 85 2.53 7.78 4.01
N PRO A 86 3.86 7.81 4.20
CA PRO A 86 4.64 6.59 4.36
C PRO A 86 4.11 5.72 5.49
N MET A 87 3.95 4.43 5.22
CA MET A 87 3.55 3.46 6.24
C MET A 87 4.76 3.09 7.10
N ILE A 88 4.64 3.30 8.40
CA ILE A 88 5.66 2.92 9.36
C ILE A 88 5.55 1.42 9.63
N MET A 89 6.63 0.69 9.38
CA MET A 89 6.73 -0.71 9.77
C MET A 89 7.47 -0.84 11.09
N ASN A 90 6.89 -1.58 12.01
CA ASN A 90 7.46 -1.81 13.33
C ASN A 90 7.70 -3.30 13.56
N LEU A 91 8.84 -3.61 14.14
CA LEU A 91 9.14 -4.94 14.63
C LEU A 91 8.73 -5.01 16.11
N LEU A 92 7.82 -5.91 16.43
CA LEU A 92 7.27 -6.04 17.77
C LEU A 92 7.87 -7.24 18.48
N PHE A 93 8.23 -7.03 19.75
CA PHE A 93 8.70 -8.07 20.65
C PHE A 93 7.74 -8.22 21.82
N PRO A 94 7.48 -9.44 22.32
CA PRO A 94 6.61 -9.65 23.47
C PRO A 94 7.11 -8.96 24.74
N HIS A 95 8.45 -8.90 24.91
CA HIS A 95 9.11 -8.29 26.05
C HIS A 95 10.37 -7.53 25.63
N ARG A 96 10.63 -6.39 26.25
CA ARG A 96 11.86 -5.62 26.04
C ARG A 96 13.08 -6.18 26.78
N ARG A 97 12.84 -6.90 27.89
CA ARG A 97 13.91 -7.48 28.72
C ARG A 97 14.26 -8.88 28.24
N ASN A 98 15.56 -9.20 28.32
CA ASN A 98 16.10 -10.53 28.01
C ASN A 98 15.79 -11.03 26.59
N ILE A 99 15.93 -10.16 25.60
CA ILE A 99 15.84 -10.59 24.18
C ILE A 99 17.04 -11.49 23.89
N PRO A 100 16.83 -12.77 23.49
CA PRO A 100 17.92 -13.66 23.13
C PRO A 100 18.78 -13.08 22.01
N LYS A 101 20.08 -13.36 22.03
CA LYS A 101 21.01 -12.86 21.00
C LYS A 101 20.59 -13.26 19.59
N ARG A 102 20.11 -14.48 19.39
CA ARG A 102 19.59 -14.97 18.09
C ARG A 102 18.43 -14.12 17.55
N VAL A 103 17.55 -13.70 18.44
CA VAL A 103 16.39 -12.84 18.06
C VAL A 103 16.87 -11.44 17.70
N ARG A 104 17.83 -10.89 18.44
CA ARG A 104 18.42 -9.59 18.17
C ARG A 104 19.13 -9.58 16.81
N VAL A 105 19.97 -10.56 16.55
CA VAL A 105 20.67 -10.68 15.26
C VAL A 105 19.70 -10.82 14.09
N PHE A 106 18.66 -11.62 14.25
CA PHE A 106 17.60 -11.75 13.23
C PHE A 106 16.87 -10.42 13.01
N ALA A 107 16.53 -9.70 14.08
CA ALA A 107 15.86 -8.40 14.00
C ALA A 107 16.72 -7.35 13.26
N GLU A 108 18.00 -7.29 13.55
CA GLU A 108 18.94 -6.39 12.87
C GLU A 108 19.06 -6.72 11.38
N TRP A 109 19.20 -8.01 11.06
CA TRP A 109 19.25 -8.47 9.67
C TRP A 109 17.94 -8.15 8.92
N LEU A 110 16.78 -8.43 9.53
CA LEU A 110 15.48 -8.16 8.92
C LEU A 110 15.27 -6.65 8.71
N THR A 111 15.65 -5.83 9.68
CA THR A 111 15.56 -4.37 9.56
C THR A 111 16.38 -3.86 8.39
N LYS A 112 17.60 -4.38 8.22
CA LYS A 112 18.47 -4.05 7.10
C LYS A 112 17.84 -4.43 5.75
N ILE A 113 17.36 -5.66 5.63
CA ILE A 113 16.71 -6.16 4.38
C ILE A 113 15.49 -5.31 4.02
N VAL A 114 14.64 -5.02 4.98
CA VAL A 114 13.44 -4.20 4.74
C VAL A 114 13.84 -2.78 4.34
N HIS A 115 14.81 -2.19 4.99
CA HIS A 115 15.30 -0.85 4.64
C HIS A 115 15.84 -0.79 3.21
N GLU A 116 16.66 -1.77 2.82
CA GLU A 116 17.19 -1.87 1.46
C GLU A 116 16.08 -2.06 0.40
N ALA A 117 15.06 -2.85 0.73
CA ALA A 117 13.93 -3.11 -0.18
C ALA A 117 12.96 -1.93 -0.33
N THR A 118 12.93 -1.02 0.65
CA THR A 118 12.00 0.13 0.67
C THR A 118 12.65 1.46 0.30
N SER A 119 13.92 1.45 0.09
CA SER A 119 14.70 2.65 -0.31
C SER A 119 14.48 3.05 -1.76
#